data_12b834081120ef1e0cb70b92e602aca8
#
_entry.id   12b834081120ef1e0cb70b92e602aca8
#
_cell.length_a   1.000
_cell.length_b   1.000
_cell.length_c   1.000
_cell.angle_alpha   90.00
_cell.angle_beta   90.00
_cell.angle_gamma   90.00
#
_symmetry.space_group_name_H-M   'P 1'
#
loop_
_entity.id
_entity.type
_entity.pdbx_description
1 polymer ?
#
loop_
_entity_poly.entity_id
_entity_poly.type
_entity_poly.pdbx_seq_one_letter_code
_entity_poly.pdbx_strand_id
1 'polypeptide(L)'
;MKLSKMFGTAVFTLLSVVPTMAQTTMDDMQYLTVNENVTTVITASEPVRFVDISTDKVAGDQPINNTVRLKPKEGMDVHHDGDVLAVVTIVTERYRTQYALIYTSRMDEAVTEKTISLDERVPYNNPAVSMSTEDMTRYARQIWASPARFRNVSTKMHRMTMRLNNIYSVGEYFFIDFSVENRTNIRFDIDQLRVKLNDKKTSKATTVQTIELKPELVLDPTQSFRYGYRNVIVLKKMTFPNDKILTIELSEKQISGRTINLSIEYEDVLSADSFNRAILMEE
;
A
#
# COMPACT_ATOMS: atom_id res chain seq x y z
N MET A 1 -64.44 -33.04 -40.14
CA MET A 1 -63.94 -32.46 -38.88
C MET A 1 -62.47 -32.21 -39.07
N LYS A 2 -62.08 -30.96 -39.45
CA LYS A 2 -60.68 -30.56 -39.73
C LYS A 2 -60.15 -29.73 -38.56
N LEU A 3 -59.12 -30.28 -37.86
CA LEU A 3 -58.39 -29.51 -36.82
C LEU A 3 -57.39 -28.58 -37.48
N SER A 4 -57.58 -27.28 -37.31
CA SER A 4 -56.62 -26.24 -37.69
C SER A 4 -55.55 -26.16 -36.59
N LYS A 5 -54.27 -26.36 -36.95
CA LYS A 5 -53.13 -26.11 -36.10
C LYS A 5 -52.72 -24.66 -36.25
N MET A 6 -52.91 -23.85 -35.22
CA MET A 6 -52.32 -22.52 -35.09
C MET A 6 -50.85 -22.67 -34.63
N PHE A 7 -49.93 -22.32 -35.51
CA PHE A 7 -48.54 -22.07 -35.18
C PHE A 7 -48.39 -20.64 -34.68
N GLY A 8 -48.18 -20.46 -33.40
CA GLY A 8 -47.81 -19.18 -32.80
C GLY A 8 -46.31 -18.93 -32.98
N THR A 9 -45.97 -17.96 -33.81
CA THR A 9 -44.56 -17.51 -33.98
C THR A 9 -44.22 -16.58 -32.80
N ALA A 10 -43.39 -17.04 -31.86
CA ALA A 10 -42.85 -16.21 -30.82
C ALA A 10 -41.68 -15.39 -31.41
N VAL A 11 -41.88 -14.09 -31.55
CA VAL A 11 -40.79 -13.15 -31.90
C VAL A 11 -39.98 -12.87 -30.65
N PHE A 12 -38.78 -13.44 -30.54
CA PHE A 12 -37.81 -13.10 -29.54
C PHE A 12 -37.10 -11.81 -29.99
N THR A 13 -37.48 -10.66 -29.40
CA THR A 13 -36.73 -9.41 -29.53
C THR A 13 -35.47 -9.52 -28.68
N LEU A 14 -34.34 -9.74 -29.32
CA LEU A 14 -33.03 -9.64 -28.67
C LEU A 14 -32.75 -8.15 -28.40
N LEU A 15 -32.93 -7.70 -27.15
CA LEU A 15 -32.43 -6.40 -26.71
C LEU A 15 -30.91 -6.48 -26.62
N SER A 16 -30.22 -5.98 -27.67
CA SER A 16 -28.78 -5.75 -27.59
C SER A 16 -28.53 -4.59 -26.62
N VAL A 17 -28.10 -4.91 -25.42
CA VAL A 17 -27.51 -3.94 -24.50
C VAL A 17 -26.14 -3.55 -25.07
N VAL A 18 -26.10 -2.45 -25.81
CA VAL A 18 -24.85 -1.82 -26.20
C VAL A 18 -24.28 -1.22 -24.92
N PRO A 19 -23.05 -1.61 -24.47
CA PRO A 19 -22.42 -0.92 -23.37
C PRO A 19 -22.15 0.52 -23.80
N THR A 20 -22.97 1.45 -23.34
CA THR A 20 -22.68 2.86 -23.43
C THR A 20 -21.44 3.12 -22.62
N MET A 21 -20.32 3.44 -23.26
CA MET A 21 -19.17 4.04 -22.61
C MET A 21 -19.66 5.33 -21.97
N ALA A 22 -19.87 5.33 -20.67
CA ALA A 22 -20.29 6.51 -19.94
C ALA A 22 -19.14 7.52 -19.99
N GLN A 23 -19.29 8.57 -20.82
CA GLN A 23 -18.43 9.74 -20.76
C GLN A 23 -18.91 10.59 -19.59
N THR A 24 -18.02 10.91 -18.66
CA THR A 24 -18.30 11.86 -17.57
C THR A 24 -17.96 13.25 -18.05
N THR A 25 -18.92 14.14 -18.07
CA THR A 25 -18.72 15.57 -18.38
C THR A 25 -18.48 16.36 -17.08
N MET A 26 -18.08 17.63 -17.20
CA MET A 26 -17.93 18.51 -16.03
C MET A 26 -19.24 18.66 -15.24
N ASP A 27 -20.38 18.66 -15.92
CA ASP A 27 -21.72 18.82 -15.30
C ASP A 27 -22.11 17.59 -14.44
N ASP A 28 -21.57 16.40 -14.77
CA ASP A 28 -21.83 15.16 -14.04
C ASP A 28 -20.83 14.91 -12.91
N MET A 29 -19.84 15.80 -12.76
CA MET A 29 -18.74 15.61 -11.83
C MET A 29 -19.14 16.08 -10.42
N GLN A 30 -18.74 15.31 -9.41
CA GLN A 30 -18.81 15.76 -8.01
C GLN A 30 -17.95 17.01 -7.83
N TYR A 31 -18.39 17.96 -7.01
CA TYR A 31 -17.66 19.19 -6.74
C TYR A 31 -17.34 19.36 -5.25
N LEU A 32 -16.27 20.08 -4.97
CA LEU A 32 -15.87 20.50 -3.64
C LEU A 32 -15.67 22.02 -3.66
N THR A 33 -16.32 22.70 -2.73
CA THR A 33 -16.09 24.14 -2.53
C THR A 33 -14.77 24.36 -1.79
N VAL A 34 -13.93 25.25 -2.32
CA VAL A 34 -12.58 25.51 -1.80
C VAL A 34 -12.34 27.00 -1.60
N ASN A 35 -11.50 27.36 -0.63
CA ASN A 35 -11.14 28.75 -0.31
C ASN A 35 -9.65 28.83 -0.02
N GLU A 36 -8.99 29.96 -0.37
CA GLU A 36 -7.55 30.15 -0.16
C GLU A 36 -7.11 30.18 1.30
N ASN A 37 -8.04 30.37 2.23
CA ASN A 37 -7.75 30.35 3.68
C ASN A 37 -8.07 29.00 4.34
N VAL A 38 -8.61 28.04 3.57
CA VAL A 38 -9.05 26.73 4.06
C VAL A 38 -8.33 25.61 3.31
N THR A 39 -7.73 24.68 4.02
CA THR A 39 -7.17 23.47 3.44
C THR A 39 -8.23 22.38 3.36
N THR A 40 -8.51 21.88 2.18
CA THR A 40 -9.39 20.71 1.96
C THR A 40 -8.56 19.44 2.06
N VAL A 41 -8.96 18.55 2.96
CA VAL A 41 -8.33 17.24 3.18
C VAL A 41 -9.21 16.15 2.59
N ILE A 42 -8.67 15.38 1.62
CA ILE A 42 -9.38 14.27 0.99
C ILE A 42 -8.75 12.96 1.44
N THR A 43 -9.55 12.08 2.05
CA THR A 43 -9.11 10.78 2.57
C THR A 43 -9.67 9.65 1.71
N ALA A 44 -8.77 8.81 1.20
CA ALA A 44 -9.07 7.59 0.47
C ALA A 44 -9.09 6.36 1.41
N SER A 45 -9.78 5.29 1.01
CA SER A 45 -9.84 4.02 1.75
C SER A 45 -8.59 3.15 1.56
N GLU A 46 -7.77 3.46 0.57
CA GLU A 46 -6.55 2.74 0.21
C GLU A 46 -5.45 3.72 -0.24
N PRO A 47 -4.20 3.29 -0.38
CA PRO A 47 -3.11 4.18 -0.79
C PRO A 47 -3.37 4.91 -2.10
N VAL A 48 -3.19 6.23 -2.08
CA VAL A 48 -3.19 7.08 -3.27
C VAL A 48 -1.85 6.89 -3.97
N ARG A 49 -1.88 6.58 -5.26
CA ARG A 49 -0.70 6.33 -6.10
C ARG A 49 -0.35 7.50 -7.02
N PHE A 50 -1.36 8.27 -7.38
CA PHE A 50 -1.18 9.42 -8.25
C PHE A 50 -2.27 10.47 -7.98
N VAL A 51 -1.88 11.75 -8.04
CA VAL A 51 -2.79 12.90 -7.96
C VAL A 51 -2.46 13.81 -9.13
N ASP A 52 -3.47 14.17 -9.90
CA ASP A 52 -3.39 15.16 -10.95
C ASP A 52 -4.29 16.36 -10.60
N ILE A 53 -3.74 17.56 -10.76
CA ILE A 53 -4.48 18.81 -10.58
C ILE A 53 -4.39 19.55 -11.91
N SER A 54 -5.53 19.73 -12.59
CA SER A 54 -5.58 20.18 -13.98
C SER A 54 -5.05 21.59 -14.23
N THR A 55 -4.89 22.41 -13.18
CA THR A 55 -4.37 23.78 -13.28
C THR A 55 -3.37 24.06 -12.16
N ASP A 56 -2.58 25.12 -12.31
CA ASP A 56 -1.65 25.60 -11.33
C ASP A 56 -2.26 26.52 -10.25
N LYS A 57 -3.57 26.82 -10.35
CA LYS A 57 -4.32 27.66 -9.40
C LYS A 57 -4.49 27.01 -8.03
N VAL A 58 -4.37 25.70 -7.94
CA VAL A 58 -4.51 24.92 -6.72
C VAL A 58 -3.19 24.22 -6.39
N ALA A 59 -2.73 24.36 -5.15
CA ALA A 59 -1.64 23.58 -4.61
C ALA A 59 -2.17 22.31 -3.95
N GLY A 60 -1.42 21.21 -4.10
CA GLY A 60 -1.75 19.95 -3.45
C GLY A 60 -0.51 19.21 -3.00
N ASP A 61 -0.64 18.43 -1.91
CA ASP A 61 0.37 17.49 -1.46
C ASP A 61 -0.27 16.22 -0.89
N GLN A 62 0.57 15.20 -0.66
CA GLN A 62 0.19 13.92 -0.08
C GLN A 62 0.97 13.69 1.21
N PRO A 63 0.48 14.14 2.39
CA PRO A 63 1.19 14.05 3.66
C PRO A 63 1.33 12.62 4.17
N ILE A 64 0.36 11.77 3.87
CA ILE A 64 0.36 10.32 4.17
C ILE A 64 -0.23 9.54 3.01
N ASN A 65 -0.01 8.23 2.99
CA ASN A 65 -0.29 7.38 1.82
C ASN A 65 -1.73 7.44 1.29
N ASN A 66 -2.72 7.70 2.12
CA ASN A 66 -4.14 7.70 1.76
C ASN A 66 -4.81 9.07 1.85
N THR A 67 -4.04 10.15 2.00
CA THR A 67 -4.61 11.49 2.22
C THR A 67 -3.97 12.49 1.26
N VAL A 68 -4.81 13.29 0.61
CA VAL A 68 -4.45 14.41 -0.25
C VAL A 68 -4.92 15.70 0.39
N ARG A 69 -4.08 16.72 0.43
CA ARG A 69 -4.46 18.08 0.83
C ARG A 69 -4.45 18.99 -0.37
N LEU A 70 -5.48 19.83 -0.46
CA LEU A 70 -5.64 20.80 -1.54
C LEU A 70 -5.90 22.18 -0.93
N LYS A 71 -5.32 23.21 -1.56
CA LYS A 71 -5.56 24.61 -1.21
C LYS A 71 -5.41 25.49 -2.45
N PRO A 72 -6.36 26.39 -2.76
CA PRO A 72 -6.16 27.44 -3.76
C PRO A 72 -4.93 28.29 -3.43
N LYS A 73 -4.17 28.68 -4.44
CA LYS A 73 -3.00 29.55 -4.25
C LYS A 73 -3.44 31.00 -4.09
N GLU A 74 -2.86 31.68 -3.13
CA GLU A 74 -3.10 33.09 -2.89
C GLU A 74 -2.48 33.97 -4.00
N GLY A 75 -3.20 35.02 -4.42
CA GLY A 75 -2.63 36.12 -5.21
C GLY A 75 -2.33 35.83 -6.68
N MET A 76 -2.77 34.71 -7.24
CA MET A 76 -2.56 34.44 -8.67
C MET A 76 -3.57 35.12 -9.59
N ASP A 77 -4.86 35.14 -9.20
CA ASP A 77 -5.96 35.77 -9.93
C ASP A 77 -7.07 36.18 -8.96
N VAL A 78 -7.93 37.10 -9.37
CA VAL A 78 -9.19 37.37 -8.65
C VAL A 78 -10.16 36.25 -8.99
N HIS A 79 -10.49 35.41 -8.01
CA HIS A 79 -11.49 34.37 -8.15
C HIS A 79 -12.88 34.88 -7.72
N HIS A 80 -13.91 34.43 -8.41
CA HIS A 80 -15.30 34.75 -8.07
C HIS A 80 -16.02 33.48 -7.61
N ASP A 81 -17.02 33.66 -6.76
CA ASP A 81 -17.84 32.56 -6.28
C ASP A 81 -18.43 31.77 -7.46
N GLY A 82 -18.24 30.48 -7.46
CA GLY A 82 -18.67 29.57 -8.53
C GLY A 82 -17.64 29.29 -9.61
N ASP A 83 -16.47 29.98 -9.62
CA ASP A 83 -15.42 29.68 -10.57
C ASP A 83 -14.85 28.29 -10.36
N VAL A 84 -14.72 27.50 -11.44
CA VAL A 84 -14.01 26.22 -11.40
C VAL A 84 -12.52 26.48 -11.47
N LEU A 85 -11.81 26.22 -10.37
CA LEU A 85 -10.36 26.45 -10.28
C LEU A 85 -9.56 25.33 -10.92
N ALA A 86 -9.95 24.08 -10.68
CA ALA A 86 -9.27 22.91 -11.19
C ALA A 86 -10.21 21.68 -11.14
N VAL A 87 -9.82 20.65 -11.87
CA VAL A 87 -10.28 19.28 -11.65
C VAL A 87 -9.14 18.52 -10.98
N VAL A 88 -9.42 17.88 -9.85
CA VAL A 88 -8.48 16.96 -9.22
C VAL A 88 -8.87 15.53 -9.55
N THR A 89 -7.89 14.75 -10.03
CA THR A 89 -8.00 13.30 -10.26
C THR A 89 -7.16 12.58 -9.22
N ILE A 90 -7.76 11.72 -8.42
CA ILE A 90 -7.10 10.90 -7.44
C ILE A 90 -7.15 9.46 -7.91
N VAL A 91 -5.98 8.85 -8.13
CA VAL A 91 -5.82 7.45 -8.54
C VAL A 91 -5.24 6.68 -7.38
N THR A 92 -5.96 5.67 -6.95
CA THR A 92 -5.54 4.75 -5.89
C THR A 92 -5.00 3.43 -6.47
N GLU A 93 -5.00 2.38 -5.71
CA GLU A 93 -4.56 1.06 -6.18
C GLU A 93 -5.62 0.40 -7.09
N ARG A 94 -6.92 0.56 -6.77
CA ARG A 94 -8.02 -0.17 -7.42
C ARG A 94 -9.15 0.70 -7.95
N TYR A 95 -9.14 2.00 -7.64
CA TYR A 95 -10.13 2.93 -8.16
C TYR A 95 -9.54 4.30 -8.45
N ARG A 96 -10.28 5.10 -9.19
CA ARG A 96 -10.03 6.52 -9.36
C ARG A 96 -11.28 7.30 -8.98
N THR A 97 -11.10 8.55 -8.59
CA THR A 97 -12.16 9.52 -8.38
C THR A 97 -11.75 10.89 -8.90
N GLN A 98 -12.72 11.72 -9.24
CA GLN A 98 -12.50 13.07 -9.74
C GLN A 98 -13.44 14.05 -9.05
N TYR A 99 -12.93 15.24 -8.74
CA TYR A 99 -13.70 16.34 -8.18
C TYR A 99 -13.41 17.64 -8.93
N ALA A 100 -14.46 18.40 -9.25
CA ALA A 100 -14.32 19.79 -9.65
C ALA A 100 -14.14 20.65 -8.39
N LEU A 101 -13.13 21.50 -8.36
CA LEU A 101 -12.86 22.42 -7.25
C LEU A 101 -13.47 23.77 -7.60
N ILE A 102 -14.52 24.14 -6.87
CA ILE A 102 -15.28 25.38 -7.09
C ILE A 102 -14.90 26.38 -6.00
N TYR A 103 -14.53 27.59 -6.42
CA TYR A 103 -14.18 28.65 -5.50
C TYR A 103 -15.38 29.18 -4.74
N THR A 104 -15.19 29.47 -3.45
CA THR A 104 -16.09 30.24 -2.60
C THR A 104 -15.33 31.26 -1.78
N SER A 105 -15.81 32.52 -1.77
CA SER A 105 -15.26 33.56 -0.90
C SER A 105 -15.61 33.35 0.57
N ARG A 106 -16.60 32.51 0.85
CA ARG A 106 -17.09 32.19 2.20
C ARG A 106 -16.36 31.00 2.79
N MET A 107 -15.55 31.25 3.80
CA MET A 107 -14.77 30.21 4.50
C MET A 107 -15.66 29.13 5.15
N ASP A 108 -16.86 29.50 5.59
CA ASP A 108 -17.83 28.60 6.22
C ASP A 108 -18.48 27.62 5.23
N GLU A 109 -18.42 27.90 3.93
CA GLU A 109 -18.91 27.02 2.86
C GLU A 109 -17.80 26.13 2.27
N ALA A 110 -16.54 26.41 2.58
CA ALA A 110 -15.41 25.62 2.08
C ALA A 110 -15.35 24.25 2.76
N VAL A 111 -15.16 23.20 1.96
CA VAL A 111 -15.03 21.82 2.45
C VAL A 111 -13.67 21.66 3.12
N THR A 112 -13.68 21.32 4.42
CA THR A 112 -12.45 21.07 5.21
C THR A 112 -12.00 19.63 5.13
N GLU A 113 -12.96 18.67 5.08
CA GLU A 113 -12.69 17.25 5.05
C GLU A 113 -13.66 16.52 4.11
N LYS A 114 -13.12 15.62 3.30
CA LYS A 114 -13.86 14.77 2.37
C LYS A 114 -13.32 13.34 2.45
N THR A 115 -14.16 12.39 2.82
CA THR A 115 -13.87 10.96 2.66
C THR A 115 -14.47 10.48 1.36
N ILE A 116 -13.70 9.78 0.52
CA ILE A 116 -14.16 9.22 -0.75
C ILE A 116 -15.14 8.08 -0.47
N SER A 117 -16.42 8.28 -0.79
CA SER A 117 -17.48 7.29 -0.62
C SER A 117 -17.44 6.21 -1.70
N LEU A 118 -18.17 5.11 -1.51
CA LEU A 118 -18.15 3.97 -2.45
C LEU A 118 -18.71 4.32 -3.83
N ASP A 119 -19.75 5.13 -3.86
CA ASP A 119 -20.44 5.60 -5.08
C ASP A 119 -19.59 6.56 -5.94
N GLU A 120 -18.59 7.19 -5.34
CA GLU A 120 -17.66 8.09 -6.04
C GLU A 120 -16.45 7.36 -6.64
N ARG A 121 -16.33 6.06 -6.41
CA ARG A 121 -15.20 5.24 -6.88
C ARG A 121 -15.49 4.65 -8.23
N VAL A 122 -14.70 5.03 -9.22
CA VAL A 122 -14.68 4.38 -10.52
C VAL A 122 -13.61 3.30 -10.49
N PRO A 123 -13.97 2.01 -10.64
CA PRO A 123 -12.98 0.92 -10.65
C PRO A 123 -11.87 1.19 -11.68
N TYR A 124 -10.63 1.04 -11.26
CA TYR A 124 -9.47 1.27 -12.09
C TYR A 124 -8.36 0.28 -11.73
N ASN A 125 -8.02 -0.58 -12.67
CA ASN A 125 -6.91 -1.52 -12.49
C ASN A 125 -5.59 -0.80 -12.79
N ASN A 126 -4.91 -0.34 -11.75
CA ASN A 126 -3.67 0.41 -11.89
C ASN A 126 -2.54 -0.54 -12.36
N PRO A 127 -2.01 -0.38 -13.60
CA PRO A 127 -0.98 -1.27 -14.12
C PRO A 127 0.37 -1.16 -13.39
N ALA A 128 0.58 -0.09 -12.61
CA ALA A 128 1.78 0.08 -11.79
C ALA A 128 1.72 -0.70 -10.47
N VAL A 129 0.56 -1.29 -10.14
CA VAL A 129 0.33 -2.03 -8.89
C VAL A 129 0.13 -3.50 -9.22
N SER A 130 1.15 -4.33 -9.02
CA SER A 130 1.07 -5.77 -9.25
C SER A 130 0.32 -6.54 -8.15
N MET A 131 0.24 -5.97 -6.94
CA MET A 131 -0.54 -6.49 -5.81
C MET A 131 -0.98 -5.33 -4.93
N SER A 132 -2.26 -5.28 -4.55
CA SER A 132 -2.77 -4.21 -3.68
C SER A 132 -2.25 -4.36 -2.25
N THR A 133 -2.20 -3.25 -1.52
CA THR A 133 -1.82 -3.24 -0.08
C THR A 133 -2.76 -4.12 0.75
N GLU A 134 -4.04 -4.21 0.37
CA GLU A 134 -5.01 -5.09 1.04
C GLU A 134 -4.69 -6.56 0.81
N ASP A 135 -4.37 -6.95 -0.43
CA ASP A 135 -3.96 -8.32 -0.74
C ASP A 135 -2.66 -8.70 -0.03
N MET A 136 -1.66 -7.79 -0.04
CA MET A 136 -0.43 -7.98 0.73
C MET A 136 -0.71 -8.21 2.21
N THR A 137 -1.61 -7.42 2.80
CA THR A 137 -1.99 -7.54 4.21
C THR A 137 -2.69 -8.86 4.48
N ARG A 138 -3.58 -9.31 3.59
CA ARG A 138 -4.28 -10.59 3.70
C ARG A 138 -3.30 -11.76 3.66
N TYR A 139 -2.40 -11.81 2.69
CA TYR A 139 -1.34 -12.82 2.62
C TYR A 139 -0.42 -12.79 3.84
N ALA A 140 0.01 -11.60 4.26
CA ALA A 140 0.89 -11.45 5.42
C ALA A 140 0.24 -11.99 6.70
N ARG A 141 -1.07 -11.78 6.91
CA ARG A 141 -1.82 -12.33 8.05
C ARG A 141 -1.93 -13.85 8.00
N GLN A 142 -2.17 -14.42 6.83
CA GLN A 142 -2.20 -15.89 6.66
C GLN A 142 -0.83 -16.51 6.97
N ILE A 143 0.26 -15.91 6.49
CA ILE A 143 1.63 -16.34 6.78
C ILE A 143 1.94 -16.20 8.28
N TRP A 144 1.55 -15.09 8.89
CA TRP A 144 1.73 -14.88 10.32
C TRP A 144 0.99 -15.94 11.16
N ALA A 145 -0.16 -16.40 10.72
CA ALA A 145 -0.92 -17.46 11.36
C ALA A 145 -0.33 -18.87 11.11
N SER A 146 0.54 -19.03 10.11
CA SER A 146 1.13 -20.31 9.74
C SER A 146 2.24 -20.74 10.72
N PRO A 147 2.45 -22.07 10.92
CA PRO A 147 3.56 -22.57 11.71
C PRO A 147 4.92 -22.20 11.09
N ALA A 148 5.93 -21.98 11.95
CA ALA A 148 7.29 -21.72 11.49
C ALA A 148 7.89 -22.94 10.81
N ARG A 149 8.41 -22.76 9.59
CA ARG A 149 9.09 -23.77 8.78
C ARG A 149 10.61 -23.74 8.95
N PHE A 150 11.18 -22.53 8.99
CA PHE A 150 12.61 -22.34 9.25
C PHE A 150 12.89 -22.50 10.73
N ARG A 151 13.91 -23.32 11.07
CA ARG A 151 14.29 -23.57 12.47
C ARG A 151 15.74 -23.19 12.76
N ASN A 152 16.57 -23.10 11.73
CA ASN A 152 18.02 -22.96 11.86
C ASN A 152 18.52 -21.54 11.61
N VAL A 153 17.70 -20.66 11.05
CA VAL A 153 18.07 -19.27 10.74
C VAL A 153 17.71 -18.37 11.92
N SER A 154 18.70 -18.09 12.77
CA SER A 154 18.48 -17.25 13.95
C SER A 154 19.76 -16.60 14.42
N THR A 155 19.61 -15.47 15.10
CA THR A 155 20.70 -14.73 15.76
C THR A 155 20.36 -14.50 17.22
N LYS A 156 21.39 -14.59 18.09
CA LYS A 156 21.27 -14.30 19.53
C LYS A 156 22.20 -13.16 19.87
N MET A 157 21.66 -12.08 20.43
CA MET A 157 22.42 -10.91 20.87
C MET A 157 21.67 -10.21 22.02
N HIS A 158 22.38 -9.67 22.99
CA HIS A 158 21.81 -8.93 24.13
C HIS A 158 20.71 -9.69 24.90
N ARG A 159 20.83 -11.01 25.05
CA ARG A 159 19.80 -11.92 25.61
C ARG A 159 18.47 -11.88 24.83
N MET A 160 18.51 -11.46 23.58
CA MET A 160 17.42 -11.53 22.64
C MET A 160 17.72 -12.59 21.58
N THR A 161 16.67 -13.16 21.01
CA THR A 161 16.80 -14.12 19.89
C THR A 161 15.89 -13.67 18.77
N MET A 162 16.44 -13.42 17.61
CA MET A 162 15.68 -13.13 16.39
C MET A 162 15.73 -14.35 15.46
N ARG A 163 14.59 -14.76 14.90
CA ARG A 163 14.46 -15.98 14.08
C ARG A 163 13.67 -15.70 12.82
N LEU A 164 14.11 -16.33 11.74
CA LEU A 164 13.29 -16.48 10.54
C LEU A 164 12.26 -17.59 10.81
N ASN A 165 10.98 -17.30 10.59
CA ASN A 165 9.90 -18.28 10.71
C ASN A 165 9.54 -18.85 9.33
N ASN A 166 9.24 -17.97 8.36
CA ASN A 166 8.80 -18.37 7.03
C ASN A 166 9.29 -17.38 5.96
N ILE A 167 9.47 -17.86 4.74
CA ILE A 167 9.56 -17.06 3.52
C ILE A 167 8.53 -17.60 2.53
N TYR A 168 7.69 -16.73 1.99
CA TYR A 168 6.76 -17.06 0.91
C TYR A 168 7.01 -16.19 -0.31
N SER A 169 6.87 -16.80 -1.48
CA SER A 169 6.95 -16.12 -2.78
C SER A 169 5.55 -16.03 -3.38
N VAL A 170 4.99 -14.83 -3.47
CA VAL A 170 3.65 -14.59 -4.01
C VAL A 170 3.70 -13.46 -5.04
N GLY A 171 3.29 -13.75 -6.29
CA GLY A 171 3.39 -12.77 -7.38
C GLY A 171 4.82 -12.24 -7.49
N GLU A 172 5.01 -10.94 -7.48
CA GLU A 172 6.30 -10.24 -7.58
C GLU A 172 6.90 -9.89 -6.20
N TYR A 173 6.49 -10.61 -5.13
CA TYR A 173 6.87 -10.27 -3.76
C TYR A 173 7.38 -11.45 -2.96
N PHE A 174 8.30 -11.16 -2.03
CA PHE A 174 8.68 -12.03 -0.92
C PHE A 174 8.01 -11.54 0.36
N PHE A 175 7.41 -12.47 1.08
CA PHE A 175 6.85 -12.27 2.41
C PHE A 175 7.77 -12.96 3.41
N ILE A 176 8.41 -12.20 4.27
CA ILE A 176 9.39 -12.70 5.24
C ILE A 176 8.80 -12.55 6.64
N ASP A 177 8.52 -13.68 7.27
CA ASP A 177 8.01 -13.79 8.62
C ASP A 177 9.16 -14.04 9.58
N PHE A 178 9.32 -13.16 10.55
CA PHE A 178 10.33 -13.26 11.58
C PHE A 178 9.77 -12.99 12.97
N SER A 179 10.46 -13.50 13.99
CA SER A 179 10.11 -13.27 15.38
C SER A 179 11.31 -12.88 16.21
N VAL A 180 11.08 -12.08 17.25
CA VAL A 180 12.07 -11.66 18.24
C VAL A 180 11.57 -12.06 19.62
N GLU A 181 12.38 -12.79 20.37
CA GLU A 181 12.18 -13.11 21.78
C GLU A 181 13.11 -12.23 22.62
N ASN A 182 12.58 -11.49 23.57
CA ASN A 182 13.35 -10.67 24.52
C ASN A 182 13.31 -11.31 25.91
N ARG A 183 14.44 -11.87 26.35
CA ARG A 183 14.62 -12.50 27.67
C ARG A 183 15.17 -11.53 28.72
N THR A 184 15.15 -10.25 28.43
CA THR A 184 15.53 -9.22 29.40
C THR A 184 14.30 -8.68 30.12
N ASN A 185 14.51 -8.03 31.27
CA ASN A 185 13.45 -7.31 31.95
C ASN A 185 13.22 -5.90 31.39
N ILE A 186 14.01 -5.50 30.39
CA ILE A 186 13.95 -4.19 29.77
C ILE A 186 13.12 -4.29 28.49
N ARG A 187 12.08 -3.44 28.39
CA ARG A 187 11.30 -3.27 27.18
C ARG A 187 12.21 -2.86 26.01
N PHE A 188 11.90 -3.28 24.82
CA PHE A 188 12.59 -2.87 23.60
C PHE A 188 11.70 -1.84 22.87
N ASP A 189 12.17 -0.61 22.81
CA ASP A 189 11.49 0.49 22.11
C ASP A 189 12.11 0.59 20.71
N ILE A 190 11.34 0.20 19.69
CA ILE A 190 11.82 0.13 18.31
C ILE A 190 12.08 1.55 17.79
N ASP A 191 13.30 1.81 17.35
CA ASP A 191 13.66 2.99 16.58
C ASP A 191 13.40 2.74 15.09
N GLN A 192 14.05 1.70 14.53
CA GLN A 192 13.95 1.37 13.12
C GLN A 192 13.96 -0.13 12.88
N LEU A 193 13.14 -0.54 11.91
CA LEU A 193 13.22 -1.83 11.23
C LEU A 193 13.80 -1.56 9.84
N ARG A 194 15.02 -2.00 9.59
CA ARG A 194 15.71 -1.83 8.32
C ARG A 194 15.93 -3.18 7.65
N VAL A 195 15.83 -3.19 6.33
CA VAL A 195 16.20 -4.34 5.51
C VAL A 195 17.37 -3.92 4.63
N LYS A 196 18.44 -4.68 4.67
CA LYS A 196 19.69 -4.34 3.99
C LYS A 196 20.21 -5.54 3.20
N LEU A 197 20.76 -5.28 2.03
CA LEU A 197 21.57 -6.25 1.30
C LEU A 197 23.04 -5.88 1.49
N ASN A 198 23.80 -6.74 2.17
CA ASN A 198 25.20 -6.51 2.55
C ASN A 198 26.11 -7.53 1.86
N ASP A 199 27.39 -7.20 1.72
CA ASP A 199 28.40 -8.16 1.34
C ASP A 199 28.72 -9.13 2.51
N LYS A 200 28.79 -10.44 2.25
CA LYS A 200 29.10 -11.47 3.27
C LYS A 200 30.53 -11.33 3.82
N LYS A 201 31.48 -10.98 2.98
CA LYS A 201 32.89 -10.86 3.35
C LYS A 201 33.32 -9.40 3.32
N THR A 202 33.69 -8.88 4.47
CA THR A 202 34.37 -7.62 4.62
C THR A 202 35.87 -7.87 4.74
N SER A 203 36.62 -7.77 3.65
CA SER A 203 38.10 -7.71 3.78
C SER A 203 38.49 -6.30 4.22
N LYS A 204 39.59 -6.18 4.99
CA LYS A 204 40.07 -4.88 5.54
C LYS A 204 40.36 -3.80 4.47
N ALA A 205 40.34 -4.15 3.20
CA ALA A 205 40.67 -3.26 2.07
C ALA A 205 39.50 -3.00 1.10
N THR A 206 38.29 -3.46 1.39
CA THR A 206 37.16 -3.33 0.44
C THR A 206 36.08 -2.43 1.00
N THR A 207 35.60 -1.50 0.20
CA THR A 207 34.40 -0.72 0.51
C THR A 207 33.20 -1.63 0.58
N VAL A 208 32.58 -1.75 1.75
CA VAL A 208 31.35 -2.53 1.97
C VAL A 208 30.19 -1.81 1.31
N GLN A 209 29.59 -2.41 0.30
CA GLN A 209 28.35 -1.91 -0.28
C GLN A 209 27.16 -2.41 0.54
N THR A 210 26.42 -1.48 1.13
CA THR A 210 25.14 -1.74 1.78
C THR A 210 24.04 -1.10 0.95
N ILE A 211 23.08 -1.90 0.52
CA ILE A 211 21.88 -1.41 -0.18
C ILE A 211 20.71 -1.53 0.80
N GLU A 212 20.11 -0.42 1.16
CA GLU A 212 18.90 -0.43 1.99
C GLU A 212 17.68 -0.69 1.10
N LEU A 213 16.86 -1.65 1.51
CA LEU A 213 15.65 -2.08 0.81
C LEU A 213 14.44 -1.57 1.59
N LYS A 214 13.57 -0.84 0.91
CA LYS A 214 12.34 -0.35 1.52
C LYS A 214 11.26 -1.43 1.43
N PRO A 215 10.71 -1.91 2.57
CA PRO A 215 9.56 -2.81 2.53
C PRO A 215 8.33 -2.13 1.90
N GLU A 216 7.60 -2.87 1.07
CA GLU A 216 6.30 -2.43 0.52
C GLU A 216 5.21 -2.49 1.60
N LEU A 217 5.33 -3.45 2.54
CA LEU A 217 4.44 -3.59 3.69
C LEU A 217 5.23 -4.07 4.91
N VAL A 218 4.89 -3.53 6.07
CA VAL A 218 5.22 -4.04 7.41
C VAL A 218 3.89 -4.31 8.09
N LEU A 219 3.58 -5.58 8.39
CA LEU A 219 2.25 -6.00 8.84
C LEU A 219 1.89 -5.39 10.20
N ASP A 220 2.84 -5.41 11.14
CA ASP A 220 2.68 -4.84 12.48
C ASP A 220 3.76 -3.78 12.74
N PRO A 221 3.43 -2.47 12.58
CA PRO A 221 4.34 -1.38 12.82
C PRO A 221 4.43 -1.01 14.33
N THR A 222 4.32 -2.00 15.24
CA THR A 222 4.44 -1.80 16.69
C THR A 222 5.72 -1.03 17.03
N GLN A 223 5.60 -0.07 17.92
CA GLN A 223 6.73 0.78 18.33
C GLN A 223 7.54 0.20 19.51
N SER A 224 7.03 -0.81 20.19
CA SER A 224 7.74 -1.41 21.31
C SER A 224 7.16 -2.76 21.74
N PHE A 225 8.03 -3.63 22.35
CA PHE A 225 7.59 -4.90 22.93
C PHE A 225 8.40 -5.25 24.18
N ARG A 226 7.82 -6.05 25.07
CA ARG A 226 8.51 -6.48 26.29
C ARG A 226 9.14 -7.89 26.15
N TYR A 227 8.36 -8.87 25.71
CA TYR A 227 8.79 -10.27 25.72
C TYR A 227 8.97 -10.84 24.31
N GLY A 228 8.12 -10.47 23.39
CA GLY A 228 8.15 -10.99 22.04
C GLY A 228 7.55 -10.04 21.03
N TYR A 229 8.02 -10.17 19.80
CA TYR A 229 7.55 -9.45 18.64
C TYR A 229 7.60 -10.39 17.43
N ARG A 230 6.56 -10.45 16.65
CA ARG A 230 6.52 -11.20 15.38
C ARG A 230 5.94 -10.32 14.31
N ASN A 231 6.57 -10.32 13.15
CA ASN A 231 6.12 -9.50 12.03
C ASN A 231 6.34 -10.21 10.70
N VAL A 232 5.57 -9.77 9.70
CA VAL A 232 5.75 -10.14 8.31
C VAL A 232 6.07 -8.86 7.53
N ILE A 233 7.20 -8.84 6.84
CA ILE A 233 7.58 -7.77 5.91
C ILE A 233 7.44 -8.26 4.48
N VAL A 234 7.05 -7.35 3.59
CA VAL A 234 6.89 -7.64 2.16
C VAL A 234 7.94 -6.85 1.39
N LEU A 235 8.71 -7.55 0.57
CA LEU A 235 9.73 -6.98 -0.31
C LEU A 235 9.42 -7.34 -1.76
N LYS A 236 9.80 -6.48 -2.71
CA LYS A 236 9.82 -6.88 -4.12
C LYS A 236 10.80 -8.03 -4.32
N LYS A 237 10.44 -8.98 -5.16
CA LYS A 237 11.34 -10.06 -5.55
C LYS A 237 12.63 -9.51 -6.09
N MET A 238 13.72 -10.08 -5.65
CA MET A 238 15.06 -9.77 -6.11
C MET A 238 15.91 -11.03 -6.14
N THR A 239 16.85 -11.06 -7.04
CA THR A 239 17.92 -12.03 -7.07
C THR A 239 19.20 -11.33 -6.60
N PHE A 240 20.00 -12.01 -5.81
CA PHE A 240 21.30 -11.50 -5.41
C PHE A 240 22.33 -12.64 -5.37
N PRO A 241 23.61 -12.35 -5.65
CA PRO A 241 24.64 -13.37 -5.69
C PRO A 241 24.94 -13.91 -4.29
N ASN A 242 25.55 -15.11 -4.24
CA ASN A 242 25.86 -15.81 -2.99
C ASN A 242 26.89 -15.11 -2.09
N ASP A 243 27.60 -14.10 -2.57
CA ASP A 243 28.50 -13.25 -1.80
C ASP A 243 27.77 -12.12 -1.05
N LYS A 244 26.46 -11.97 -1.27
CA LYS A 244 25.60 -11.04 -0.54
C LYS A 244 24.69 -11.76 0.46
N ILE A 245 24.21 -11.01 1.45
CA ILE A 245 23.33 -11.50 2.50
C ILE A 245 22.23 -10.48 2.76
N LEU A 246 21.00 -10.97 2.85
CA LEU A 246 19.87 -10.16 3.23
C LEU A 246 19.81 -10.06 4.76
N THR A 247 19.81 -8.86 5.30
CA THR A 247 19.83 -8.61 6.74
C THR A 247 18.59 -7.82 7.15
N ILE A 248 17.86 -8.35 8.13
CA ILE A 248 16.81 -7.62 8.84
C ILE A 248 17.42 -7.10 10.14
N GLU A 249 17.46 -5.79 10.28
CA GLU A 249 18.03 -5.09 11.45
C GLU A 249 16.89 -4.44 12.24
N LEU A 250 16.90 -4.66 13.54
CA LEU A 250 16.01 -4.01 14.49
C LEU A 250 16.84 -3.24 15.51
N SER A 251 16.68 -1.91 15.55
CA SER A 251 17.41 -1.00 16.45
C SER A 251 16.50 -0.36 17.48
N GLU A 252 17.05 -0.07 18.67
CA GLU A 252 16.35 0.51 19.81
C GLU A 252 16.56 2.02 19.90
N LYS A 253 15.53 2.77 20.33
CA LYS A 253 15.53 4.23 20.54
C LYS A 253 16.36 4.65 21.75
N GLN A 254 17.68 4.59 21.68
CA GLN A 254 18.55 5.08 22.77
C GLN A 254 19.93 5.44 22.20
N ILE A 255 20.69 6.26 22.91
CA ILE A 255 22.03 6.74 22.47
C ILE A 255 22.99 5.57 22.19
N SER A 256 22.85 4.46 22.88
CA SER A 256 23.60 3.21 22.65
C SER A 256 22.64 2.03 22.65
N GLY A 257 21.55 2.16 21.91
CA GLY A 257 20.47 1.20 21.87
C GLY A 257 20.91 -0.17 21.39
N ARG A 258 20.23 -1.21 21.88
CA ARG A 258 20.47 -2.58 21.43
C ARG A 258 20.10 -2.69 19.95
N THR A 259 20.93 -3.39 19.21
CA THR A 259 20.63 -3.73 17.81
C THR A 259 20.71 -5.24 17.66
N ILE A 260 19.76 -5.83 16.95
CA ILE A 260 19.76 -7.25 16.60
C ILE A 260 19.55 -7.41 15.10
N ASN A 261 20.37 -8.26 14.47
CA ASN A 261 20.41 -8.46 13.04
C ASN A 261 20.13 -9.93 12.72
N LEU A 262 19.14 -10.19 11.87
CA LEU A 262 18.89 -11.51 11.30
C LEU A 262 19.46 -11.57 9.89
N SER A 263 20.39 -12.48 9.67
CA SER A 263 21.00 -12.74 8.37
C SER A 263 20.28 -13.88 7.66
N ILE A 264 19.87 -13.66 6.42
CA ILE A 264 19.16 -14.60 5.56
C ILE A 264 19.99 -14.80 4.31
N GLU A 265 20.39 -16.03 4.03
CA GLU A 265 21.16 -16.38 2.83
C GLU A 265 20.28 -16.51 1.60
N TYR A 266 20.88 -16.43 0.42
CA TYR A 266 20.13 -16.57 -0.82
C TYR A 266 19.48 -17.97 -0.95
N GLU A 267 20.14 -19.00 -0.43
CA GLU A 267 19.58 -20.36 -0.39
C GLU A 267 18.32 -20.47 0.49
N ASP A 268 18.25 -19.69 1.58
CA ASP A 268 17.03 -19.60 2.39
C ASP A 268 15.89 -18.97 1.56
N VAL A 269 16.19 -17.93 0.78
CA VAL A 269 15.21 -17.28 -0.12
C VAL A 269 14.78 -18.23 -1.25
N LEU A 270 15.69 -19.02 -1.80
CA LEU A 270 15.35 -20.03 -2.80
C LEU A 270 14.49 -21.17 -2.24
N SER A 271 14.50 -21.38 -0.94
CA SER A 271 13.66 -22.33 -0.22
C SER A 271 12.28 -21.77 0.16
N ALA A 272 11.92 -20.58 -0.36
CA ALA A 272 10.64 -19.95 -0.11
C ALA A 272 9.47 -20.83 -0.55
N ASP A 273 8.42 -20.86 0.28
CA ASP A 273 7.16 -21.50 -0.04
C ASP A 273 6.33 -20.68 -1.03
N SER A 274 5.33 -21.33 -1.62
CA SER A 274 4.32 -20.66 -2.43
C SER A 274 2.92 -21.03 -1.92
N PHE A 275 1.97 -20.11 -2.00
CA PHE A 275 0.56 -20.45 -1.77
C PHE A 275 0.04 -21.27 -2.95
N ASN A 276 -0.62 -22.39 -2.64
CA ASN A 276 -1.39 -23.09 -3.65
C ASN A 276 -2.63 -22.24 -3.98
N ARG A 277 -2.82 -21.88 -5.26
CA ARG A 277 -3.95 -21.05 -5.73
C ARG A 277 -5.32 -21.58 -5.27
N ALA A 278 -5.46 -22.89 -5.03
CA ALA A 278 -6.70 -23.51 -4.57
C ALA A 278 -7.15 -23.02 -3.18
N ILE A 279 -6.22 -22.65 -2.29
CA ILE A 279 -6.54 -22.18 -0.92
C ILE A 279 -7.09 -20.75 -0.93
N LEU A 280 -6.86 -19.99 -1.98
CA LEU A 280 -7.25 -18.56 -2.11
C LEU A 280 -8.62 -18.36 -2.77
N MET A 281 -9.24 -19.43 -3.25
CA MET A 281 -10.54 -19.40 -3.95
C MET A 281 -11.70 -19.94 -3.11
N GLU A 282 -11.45 -20.31 -1.84
CA GLU A 282 -12.48 -20.73 -0.88
C GLU A 282 -12.90 -19.52 0.00
N GLU A 283 -13.51 -18.50 -0.63
CA GLU A 283 -14.35 -17.50 0.04
C GLU A 283 -15.58 -17.20 -0.83
#